data_2c48f16cbfe95ec48abfe2dcec0b236d
#
_entry.id   2c48f16cbfe95ec48abfe2dcec0b236d
#
_cell.length_a   1.000
_cell.length_b   1.000
_cell.length_c   1.000
_cell.angle_alpha   90.00
_cell.angle_beta   90.00
_cell.angle_gamma   90.00
#
_symmetry.space_group_name_H-M   'P 1'
#
loop_
_entity.id
_entity.type
_entity.pdbx_description
1 polymer ?
#
loop_
_entity_poly.entity_id
_entity_poly.type
_entity_poly.pdbx_seq_one_letter_code
_entity_poly.pdbx_strand_id
1 'polypeptide(L)'
;MTGETKQTDSKALYDVVGIGNAIVDVISHEDEKFLHNHNLIKDSMALIDTETAVSLYNEMSPTVQSSGGSAANTMSGVASLGGKAAYIGKIRDDHLGEFFAHDVNAAGVHFEVKPASEGLPTARSMIIVTPDGSRTMNTYLGISTNLSKDDLDVHLLENAQILYCEGYIWDIETTKDTIRSAIAIAKGANRTISFTLSDSFCVSRHKDEWIDLI
;
A
#
# COMPACT_ATOMS: atom_id res chain seq x y z
N MET A 1 -10.15 34.59 36.29
CA MET A 1 -8.84 34.06 35.86
C MET A 1 -9.09 32.73 35.15
N THR A 2 -9.29 32.80 33.83
CA THR A 2 -9.50 31.63 32.98
C THR A 2 -8.13 31.10 32.57
N GLY A 3 -7.74 30.00 33.19
CA GLY A 3 -6.49 29.32 32.83
C GLY A 3 -6.64 28.66 31.44
N GLU A 4 -6.07 29.28 30.42
CA GLU A 4 -5.80 28.62 29.17
C GLU A 4 -4.74 27.56 29.42
N THR A 5 -5.16 26.29 29.46
CA THR A 5 -4.27 25.14 29.35
C THR A 5 -3.65 25.19 27.96
N LYS A 6 -2.43 25.69 27.86
CA LYS A 6 -1.57 25.49 26.69
C LYS A 6 -1.39 23.98 26.51
N GLN A 7 -2.14 23.41 25.55
CA GLN A 7 -1.88 22.07 25.04
C GLN A 7 -0.49 22.10 24.44
N THR A 8 0.46 21.44 25.10
CA THR A 8 1.81 21.26 24.56
C THR A 8 1.68 20.41 23.32
N ASP A 9 1.83 21.02 22.14
CA ASP A 9 2.02 20.32 20.88
C ASP A 9 3.26 19.40 21.04
N SER A 10 3.02 18.14 21.41
CA SER A 10 4.09 17.15 21.39
C SER A 10 4.52 16.99 19.93
N LYS A 11 5.78 17.31 19.66
CA LYS A 11 6.36 17.21 18.32
C LYS A 11 6.12 15.78 17.82
N ALA A 12 5.40 15.64 16.71
CA ALA A 12 5.13 14.35 16.09
C ALA A 12 6.44 13.60 15.83
N LEU A 13 6.44 12.28 16.01
CA LEU A 13 7.61 11.42 15.79
C LEU A 13 7.85 11.18 14.30
N TYR A 14 6.77 11.15 13.51
CA TYR A 14 6.79 10.94 12.07
C TYR A 14 6.17 12.14 11.34
N ASP A 15 6.74 12.47 10.19
CA ASP A 15 6.18 13.49 9.31
C ASP A 15 4.94 12.94 8.59
N VAL A 16 5.03 11.70 8.11
CA VAL A 16 3.91 11.02 7.43
C VAL A 16 3.83 9.56 7.85
N VAL A 17 2.63 9.08 8.13
CA VAL A 17 2.31 7.65 8.25
C VAL A 17 1.39 7.28 7.10
N GLY A 18 1.81 6.36 6.25
CA GLY A 18 1.03 5.82 5.14
C GLY A 18 0.23 4.59 5.54
N ILE A 19 -0.96 4.41 4.98
CA ILE A 19 -1.74 3.18 5.10
C ILE A 19 -2.22 2.75 3.72
N GLY A 20 -1.95 1.48 3.34
CA GLY A 20 -2.23 0.98 1.99
C GLY A 20 -1.95 -0.50 1.80
N ASN A 21 -2.02 -0.96 0.55
CA ASN A 21 -1.70 -2.33 0.17
C ASN A 21 -0.18 -2.56 0.18
N ALA A 22 0.29 -3.49 1.02
CA ALA A 22 1.68 -3.95 1.03
C ALA A 22 1.89 -4.96 -0.10
N ILE A 23 2.51 -4.54 -1.19
CA ILE A 23 2.66 -5.31 -2.44
C ILE A 23 4.14 -5.47 -2.77
N VAL A 24 4.57 -6.67 -3.18
CA VAL A 24 5.89 -6.87 -3.79
C VAL A 24 5.77 -6.78 -5.30
N ASP A 25 6.50 -5.87 -5.92
CA ASP A 25 6.64 -5.77 -7.37
C ASP A 25 7.63 -6.83 -7.85
N VAL A 26 7.19 -7.68 -8.79
CA VAL A 26 7.98 -8.73 -9.42
C VAL A 26 8.11 -8.36 -10.90
N ILE A 27 9.28 -7.87 -11.29
CA ILE A 27 9.52 -7.23 -12.58
C ILE A 27 10.28 -8.16 -13.50
N SER A 28 9.78 -8.40 -14.71
CA SER A 28 10.51 -9.07 -15.78
C SER A 28 10.51 -8.25 -17.07
N HIS A 29 11.49 -8.51 -17.92
CA HIS A 29 11.56 -7.96 -19.26
C HIS A 29 11.13 -9.04 -20.26
N GLU A 30 10.03 -8.77 -20.99
CA GLU A 30 9.42 -9.72 -21.92
C GLU A 30 9.15 -9.07 -23.27
N ASP A 31 8.97 -9.87 -24.29
CA ASP A 31 8.52 -9.39 -25.59
C ASP A 31 6.98 -9.28 -25.68
N GLU A 32 6.48 -8.68 -26.77
CA GLU A 32 5.04 -8.53 -26.99
C GLU A 32 4.31 -9.87 -27.17
N LYS A 33 5.04 -10.95 -27.55
CA LYS A 33 4.44 -12.28 -27.67
C LYS A 33 4.05 -12.84 -26.30
N PHE A 34 4.83 -12.51 -25.27
CA PHE A 34 4.49 -12.88 -23.89
C PHE A 34 3.13 -12.28 -23.50
N LEU A 35 2.91 -10.99 -23.75
CA LEU A 35 1.62 -10.33 -23.47
C LEU A 35 0.48 -11.02 -24.24
N HIS A 36 0.70 -11.28 -25.54
CA HIS A 36 -0.31 -11.93 -26.37
C HIS A 36 -0.65 -13.35 -25.91
N ASN A 37 0.36 -14.15 -25.57
CA ASN A 37 0.18 -15.54 -25.14
C ASN A 37 -0.61 -15.65 -23.82
N HIS A 38 -0.48 -14.64 -22.95
CA HIS A 38 -1.17 -14.58 -21.65
C HIS A 38 -2.42 -13.70 -21.69
N ASN A 39 -2.85 -13.19 -22.86
CA ASN A 39 -3.98 -12.28 -23.02
C ASN A 39 -3.88 -11.02 -22.13
N LEU A 40 -2.69 -10.50 -21.94
CA LEU A 40 -2.45 -9.31 -21.15
C LEU A 40 -2.63 -8.05 -22.00
N ILE A 41 -3.32 -7.06 -21.45
CA ILE A 41 -3.54 -5.77 -22.12
C ILE A 41 -2.35 -4.87 -21.82
N LYS A 42 -1.57 -4.54 -22.85
CA LYS A 42 -0.39 -3.67 -22.73
C LYS A 42 -0.73 -2.33 -22.06
N ASP A 43 0.20 -1.82 -21.25
CA ASP A 43 0.07 -0.55 -20.52
C ASP A 43 -1.14 -0.47 -19.57
N SER A 44 -1.67 -1.61 -19.15
CA SER A 44 -2.78 -1.64 -18.21
C SER A 44 -2.37 -2.20 -16.85
N MET A 45 -3.23 -1.97 -15.87
CA MET A 45 -3.23 -2.67 -14.59
C MET A 45 -4.49 -3.54 -14.50
N ALA A 46 -4.29 -4.82 -14.22
CA ALA A 46 -5.37 -5.78 -14.00
C ALA A 46 -5.22 -6.46 -12.64
N LEU A 47 -6.34 -6.64 -11.95
CA LEU A 47 -6.39 -7.51 -10.77
C LEU A 47 -6.52 -8.96 -11.25
N ILE A 48 -5.70 -9.83 -10.67
CA ILE A 48 -5.68 -11.26 -11.00
C ILE A 48 -5.85 -12.11 -9.74
N ASP A 49 -6.27 -13.35 -9.94
CA ASP A 49 -6.37 -14.34 -8.87
C ASP A 49 -5.03 -15.05 -8.58
N THR A 50 -5.03 -15.90 -7.57
CA THR A 50 -3.84 -16.65 -7.14
C THR A 50 -3.32 -17.58 -8.24
N GLU A 51 -4.20 -18.25 -8.97
CA GLU A 51 -3.82 -19.23 -10.00
C GLU A 51 -3.12 -18.53 -11.17
N THR A 52 -3.70 -17.43 -11.66
CA THR A 52 -3.10 -16.58 -12.69
C THR A 52 -1.75 -16.01 -12.24
N ALA A 53 -1.66 -15.54 -10.98
CA ALA A 53 -0.42 -15.02 -10.42
C ALA A 53 0.70 -16.05 -10.38
N VAL A 54 0.39 -17.30 -10.02
CA VAL A 54 1.36 -18.41 -10.01
C VAL A 54 1.75 -18.79 -11.43
N SER A 55 0.79 -18.89 -12.34
CA SER A 55 1.05 -19.21 -13.75
C SER A 55 1.97 -18.20 -14.41
N LEU A 56 1.66 -16.90 -14.29
CA LEU A 56 2.50 -15.84 -14.84
C LEU A 56 3.92 -15.89 -14.27
N TYR A 57 4.05 -16.01 -12.94
CA TYR A 57 5.36 -16.04 -12.29
C TYR A 57 6.26 -17.19 -12.80
N ASN A 58 5.68 -18.36 -13.03
CA ASN A 58 6.42 -19.53 -13.51
C ASN A 58 6.92 -19.41 -14.95
N GLU A 59 6.29 -18.54 -15.74
CA GLU A 59 6.60 -18.33 -17.16
C GLU A 59 7.40 -17.05 -17.43
N MET A 60 7.50 -16.15 -16.43
CA MET A 60 8.32 -14.94 -16.52
C MET A 60 9.81 -15.28 -16.61
N SER A 61 10.56 -14.51 -17.39
CA SER A 61 12.02 -14.50 -17.40
C SER A 61 12.57 -14.15 -16.00
N PRO A 62 13.90 -14.25 -15.77
CA PRO A 62 14.47 -13.88 -14.47
C PRO A 62 13.97 -12.53 -13.99
N THR A 63 13.45 -12.49 -12.76
CA THR A 63 12.76 -11.33 -12.20
C THR A 63 13.65 -10.54 -11.25
N VAL A 64 13.32 -9.25 -11.11
CA VAL A 64 13.80 -8.38 -10.02
C VAL A 64 12.62 -8.11 -9.09
N GLN A 65 12.84 -8.20 -7.78
CA GLN A 65 11.84 -7.87 -6.77
C GLN A 65 12.14 -6.52 -6.12
N SER A 66 11.09 -5.79 -5.78
CA SER A 66 11.15 -4.54 -5.02
C SER A 66 9.89 -4.40 -4.16
N SER A 67 9.98 -3.76 -3.02
CA SER A 67 8.77 -3.31 -2.32
C SER A 67 8.00 -2.33 -3.22
N GLY A 68 6.70 -2.48 -3.27
CA GLY A 68 5.79 -1.71 -4.13
C GLY A 68 4.51 -1.35 -3.39
N GLY A 69 3.50 -0.93 -4.15
CA GLY A 69 2.28 -0.37 -3.62
C GLY A 69 2.35 1.16 -3.55
N SER A 70 1.25 1.81 -3.94
CA SER A 70 1.18 3.27 -4.13
C SER A 70 1.56 4.05 -2.88
N ALA A 71 0.99 3.70 -1.71
CA ALA A 71 1.30 4.39 -0.47
C ALA A 71 2.70 4.05 0.06
N ALA A 72 3.16 2.80 -0.05
CA ALA A 72 4.49 2.41 0.37
C ALA A 72 5.57 3.14 -0.45
N ASN A 73 5.39 3.24 -1.78
CA ASN A 73 6.26 4.02 -2.66
C ASN A 73 6.26 5.51 -2.29
N THR A 74 5.12 6.06 -1.89
CA THR A 74 5.02 7.45 -1.39
C THR A 74 5.83 7.61 -0.10
N MET A 75 5.75 6.66 0.84
CA MET A 75 6.53 6.71 2.08
C MET A 75 8.03 6.59 1.81
N SER A 76 8.44 5.70 0.91
CA SER A 76 9.85 5.60 0.46
C SER A 76 10.33 6.90 -0.18
N GLY A 77 9.49 7.59 -0.96
CA GLY A 77 9.75 8.91 -1.49
C GLY A 77 9.97 9.96 -0.40
N VAL A 78 9.10 9.99 0.63
CA VAL A 78 9.26 10.89 1.79
C VAL A 78 10.57 10.62 2.52
N ALA A 79 10.89 9.35 2.79
CA ALA A 79 12.12 8.95 3.46
C ALA A 79 13.37 9.35 2.64
N SER A 80 13.36 9.15 1.33
CA SER A 80 14.45 9.51 0.42
C SER A 80 14.74 11.02 0.39
N LEU A 81 13.74 11.84 0.68
CA LEU A 81 13.85 13.30 0.81
C LEU A 81 14.21 13.76 2.23
N GLY A 82 14.51 12.81 3.14
CA GLY A 82 14.92 13.09 4.52
C GLY A 82 13.77 13.26 5.51
N GLY A 83 12.52 12.99 5.11
CA GLY A 83 11.36 12.96 6.00
C GLY A 83 11.31 11.66 6.82
N LYS A 84 10.66 11.70 7.98
CA LYS A 84 10.42 10.54 8.83
C LYS A 84 9.10 9.90 8.42
N ALA A 85 9.17 8.76 7.75
CA ALA A 85 8.02 8.04 7.25
C ALA A 85 7.80 6.72 8.02
N ALA A 86 6.53 6.35 8.22
CA ALA A 86 6.13 5.02 8.67
C ALA A 86 5.01 4.49 7.77
N TYR A 87 4.81 3.18 7.78
CA TYR A 87 3.82 2.54 6.93
C TYR A 87 3.00 1.50 7.69
N ILE A 88 1.70 1.45 7.44
CA ILE A 88 0.76 0.45 7.92
C ILE A 88 0.23 -0.32 6.72
N GLY A 89 0.42 -1.62 6.71
CA GLY A 89 -0.05 -2.54 5.68
C GLY A 89 -0.04 -3.97 6.20
N LYS A 90 -0.67 -4.90 5.50
CA LYS A 90 -0.74 -6.29 5.94
C LYS A 90 0.07 -7.20 5.04
N ILE A 91 0.94 -8.00 5.66
CA ILE A 91 1.74 -9.03 5.00
C ILE A 91 1.49 -10.39 5.66
N ARG A 92 1.80 -11.46 4.95
CA ARG A 92 1.81 -12.82 5.46
C ARG A 92 3.20 -13.18 6.00
N ASP A 93 3.27 -14.13 6.92
CA ASP A 93 4.49 -14.83 7.31
C ASP A 93 4.89 -15.79 6.17
N ASP A 94 5.43 -15.20 5.10
CA ASP A 94 5.94 -15.87 3.90
C ASP A 94 7.14 -15.09 3.33
N HIS A 95 7.83 -15.69 2.37
CA HIS A 95 9.05 -15.11 1.78
C HIS A 95 8.83 -13.68 1.23
N LEU A 96 7.69 -13.42 0.57
CA LEU A 96 7.40 -12.07 0.03
C LEU A 96 7.09 -11.07 1.15
N GLY A 97 6.47 -11.50 2.24
CA GLY A 97 6.24 -10.66 3.41
C GLY A 97 7.53 -10.26 4.11
N GLU A 98 8.44 -11.23 4.30
CA GLU A 98 9.80 -10.96 4.83
C GLU A 98 10.56 -10.00 3.92
N PHE A 99 10.51 -10.25 2.60
CA PHE A 99 11.15 -9.39 1.60
C PHE A 99 10.61 -7.97 1.65
N PHE A 100 9.27 -7.79 1.64
CA PHE A 100 8.63 -6.48 1.72
C PHE A 100 9.06 -5.71 2.97
N ALA A 101 8.98 -6.34 4.14
CA ALA A 101 9.35 -5.72 5.40
C ALA A 101 10.82 -5.29 5.41
N HIS A 102 11.72 -6.15 4.93
CA HIS A 102 13.14 -5.83 4.84
C HIS A 102 13.41 -4.65 3.88
N ASP A 103 12.83 -4.69 2.68
CA ASP A 103 13.11 -3.72 1.63
C ASP A 103 12.55 -2.32 1.97
N VAL A 104 11.32 -2.25 2.49
CA VAL A 104 10.71 -0.97 2.88
C VAL A 104 11.43 -0.33 4.08
N ASN A 105 11.91 -1.14 5.04
CA ASN A 105 12.74 -0.66 6.14
C ASN A 105 14.12 -0.19 5.64
N ALA A 106 14.72 -0.91 4.69
CA ALA A 106 15.99 -0.50 4.06
C ALA A 106 15.87 0.82 3.29
N ALA A 107 14.68 1.12 2.74
CA ALA A 107 14.37 2.41 2.14
C ALA A 107 14.18 3.54 3.16
N GLY A 108 14.29 3.27 4.47
CA GLY A 108 14.18 4.26 5.55
C GLY A 108 12.76 4.51 6.05
N VAL A 109 11.80 3.67 5.68
CA VAL A 109 10.43 3.74 6.17
C VAL A 109 10.27 2.80 7.36
N HIS A 110 9.77 3.29 8.48
CA HIS A 110 9.46 2.45 9.64
C HIS A 110 8.27 1.54 9.34
N PHE A 111 8.50 0.24 9.34
CA PHE A 111 7.50 -0.78 9.11
C PHE A 111 7.69 -1.94 10.09
N GLU A 112 6.90 -1.95 11.13
CA GLU A 112 6.88 -2.98 12.18
C GLU A 112 5.45 -3.50 12.32
N VAL A 113 5.10 -4.52 11.53
CA VAL A 113 3.80 -5.19 11.61
C VAL A 113 3.99 -6.64 12.04
N LYS A 114 3.01 -7.19 12.72
CA LYS A 114 2.97 -8.63 12.99
C LYS A 114 2.47 -9.34 11.73
N PRO A 115 3.32 -10.13 11.02
CA PRO A 115 2.86 -10.87 9.85
C PRO A 115 1.73 -11.83 10.22
N ALA A 116 0.75 -11.97 9.32
CA ALA A 116 -0.34 -12.93 9.50
C ALA A 116 0.20 -14.36 9.37
N SER A 117 -0.06 -15.21 10.36
CA SER A 117 0.37 -16.63 10.35
C SER A 117 -0.48 -17.50 9.42
N GLU A 118 -1.68 -17.04 9.05
CA GLU A 118 -2.66 -17.77 8.24
C GLU A 118 -3.27 -16.84 7.18
N GLY A 119 -4.00 -17.42 6.24
CA GLY A 119 -4.75 -16.69 5.21
C GLY A 119 -4.05 -16.63 3.86
N LEU A 120 -4.39 -15.65 3.06
CA LEU A 120 -3.87 -15.46 1.71
C LEU A 120 -2.37 -15.13 1.73
N PRO A 121 -1.60 -15.46 0.68
CA PRO A 121 -0.21 -15.05 0.55
C PRO A 121 -0.07 -13.52 0.49
N THR A 122 1.15 -13.04 0.75
CA THR A 122 1.50 -11.62 0.57
C THR A 122 1.20 -11.17 -0.86
N ALA A 123 0.71 -9.94 -1.00
CA ALA A 123 0.37 -9.34 -2.27
C ALA A 123 1.59 -9.18 -3.17
N ARG A 124 1.38 -9.35 -4.47
CA ARG A 124 2.43 -9.19 -5.50
C ARG A 124 1.85 -8.65 -6.79
N SER A 125 2.64 -7.86 -7.51
CA SER A 125 2.31 -7.38 -8.84
C SER A 125 3.33 -7.92 -9.83
N MET A 126 2.90 -8.75 -10.77
CA MET A 126 3.73 -9.18 -11.90
C MET A 126 3.76 -8.05 -12.92
N ILE A 127 4.91 -7.40 -13.05
CA ILE A 127 5.15 -6.25 -13.92
C ILE A 127 5.96 -6.71 -15.12
N ILE A 128 5.31 -6.68 -16.27
CA ILE A 128 5.93 -7.02 -17.56
C ILE A 128 6.39 -5.73 -18.20
N VAL A 129 7.70 -5.62 -18.45
CA VAL A 129 8.31 -4.49 -19.14
C VAL A 129 8.66 -4.92 -20.56
N THR A 130 8.02 -4.31 -21.56
CA THR A 130 8.30 -4.56 -22.98
C THR A 130 9.46 -3.69 -23.49
N PRO A 131 10.09 -4.03 -24.65
CA PRO A 131 11.29 -3.32 -25.14
C PRO A 131 11.12 -1.82 -25.38
N ASP A 132 9.90 -1.35 -25.56
CA ASP A 132 9.55 0.08 -25.67
C ASP A 132 9.42 0.79 -24.31
N GLY A 133 9.63 0.07 -23.20
CA GLY A 133 9.51 0.59 -21.84
C GLY A 133 8.10 0.60 -21.26
N SER A 134 7.11 0.07 -22.01
CA SER A 134 5.74 -0.06 -21.50
C SER A 134 5.67 -1.05 -20.33
N ARG A 135 4.86 -0.72 -19.32
CA ARG A 135 4.68 -1.57 -18.14
C ARG A 135 3.25 -2.09 -18.04
N THR A 136 3.12 -3.40 -18.09
CA THR A 136 1.83 -4.08 -17.93
C THR A 136 1.82 -4.76 -16.55
N MET A 137 0.89 -4.36 -15.70
CA MET A 137 0.83 -4.79 -14.30
C MET A 137 -0.33 -5.76 -14.08
N ASN A 138 -0.02 -6.89 -13.41
CA ASN A 138 -0.99 -7.92 -13.08
C ASN A 138 -0.90 -8.17 -11.58
N THR A 139 -1.84 -7.60 -10.83
CA THR A 139 -1.73 -7.48 -9.38
C THR A 139 -2.63 -8.46 -8.67
N TYR A 140 -2.04 -9.30 -7.84
CA TYR A 140 -2.70 -10.13 -6.86
C TYR A 140 -2.63 -9.47 -5.48
N LEU A 141 -3.77 -9.04 -4.95
CA LEU A 141 -3.82 -8.28 -3.69
C LEU A 141 -3.61 -9.13 -2.43
N GLY A 142 -3.85 -10.44 -2.51
CA GLY A 142 -3.56 -11.38 -1.43
C GLY A 142 -4.06 -10.92 -0.06
N ILE A 143 -3.20 -11.11 0.96
CA ILE A 143 -3.53 -10.81 2.35
C ILE A 143 -3.77 -9.31 2.61
N SER A 144 -3.32 -8.40 1.74
CA SER A 144 -3.54 -6.97 1.92
C SER A 144 -5.02 -6.60 1.96
N THR A 145 -5.89 -7.40 1.30
CA THR A 145 -7.36 -7.27 1.36
C THR A 145 -7.96 -7.55 2.73
N ASN A 146 -7.18 -8.15 3.63
CA ASN A 146 -7.60 -8.51 4.98
C ASN A 146 -7.07 -7.54 6.05
N LEU A 147 -6.60 -6.35 5.63
CA LEU A 147 -6.20 -5.30 6.56
C LEU A 147 -7.41 -4.94 7.44
N SER A 148 -7.20 -4.98 8.75
CA SER A 148 -8.26 -4.83 9.76
C SER A 148 -7.86 -3.84 10.86
N LYS A 149 -8.80 -3.53 11.75
CA LYS A 149 -8.55 -2.63 12.89
C LYS A 149 -7.46 -3.17 13.84
N ASP A 150 -7.30 -4.49 13.89
CA ASP A 150 -6.27 -5.14 14.73
C ASP A 150 -4.85 -4.92 14.19
N ASP A 151 -4.73 -4.51 12.92
CA ASP A 151 -3.46 -4.19 12.28
C ASP A 151 -3.06 -2.71 12.44
N LEU A 152 -3.94 -1.89 13.06
CA LEU A 152 -3.67 -0.46 13.26
C LEU A 152 -2.73 -0.25 14.46
N ASP A 153 -1.61 0.40 14.21
CA ASP A 153 -0.76 0.92 15.28
C ASP A 153 -1.25 2.32 15.69
N VAL A 154 -1.95 2.36 16.83
CA VAL A 154 -2.49 3.60 17.40
C VAL A 154 -1.37 4.60 17.70
N HIS A 155 -0.21 4.12 18.18
CA HIS A 155 0.91 4.99 18.49
C HIS A 155 1.47 5.69 17.24
N LEU A 156 1.57 4.99 16.11
CA LEU A 156 1.95 5.60 14.83
C LEU A 156 0.93 6.66 14.41
N LEU A 157 -0.36 6.33 14.46
CA LEU A 157 -1.44 7.22 14.03
C LEU A 157 -1.52 8.50 14.88
N GLU A 158 -1.31 8.40 16.20
CA GLU A 158 -1.33 9.54 17.10
C GLU A 158 -0.08 10.41 17.02
N ASN A 159 1.05 9.86 16.58
CA ASN A 159 2.34 10.55 16.55
C ASN A 159 2.84 10.89 15.13
N ALA A 160 1.98 10.82 14.12
CA ALA A 160 2.22 11.34 12.78
C ALA A 160 1.82 12.82 12.68
N GLN A 161 2.45 13.62 11.83
CA GLN A 161 1.89 14.92 11.43
C GLN A 161 0.76 14.72 10.42
N ILE A 162 0.94 13.80 9.49
CA ILE A 162 0.00 13.49 8.41
C ILE A 162 -0.28 11.98 8.39
N LEU A 163 -1.54 11.59 8.37
CA LEU A 163 -1.96 10.26 7.95
C LEU A 163 -2.29 10.29 6.46
N TYR A 164 -1.54 9.51 5.66
CA TYR A 164 -1.73 9.38 4.21
C TYR A 164 -2.44 8.07 3.89
N CYS A 165 -3.66 8.15 3.36
CA CYS A 165 -4.50 6.99 3.04
C CYS A 165 -4.50 6.70 1.53
N GLU A 166 -4.37 5.41 1.16
CA GLU A 166 -4.44 4.94 -0.21
C GLU A 166 -5.89 4.64 -0.63
N GLY A 167 -6.32 5.15 -1.78
CA GLY A 167 -7.66 4.93 -2.30
C GLY A 167 -7.93 3.48 -2.72
N TYR A 168 -6.94 2.76 -3.23
CA TYR A 168 -7.12 1.35 -3.67
C TYR A 168 -7.62 0.41 -2.58
N ILE A 169 -7.36 0.68 -1.31
CA ILE A 169 -7.90 -0.14 -0.22
C ILE A 169 -9.40 0.09 0.04
N TRP A 170 -10.02 1.05 -0.66
CA TRP A 170 -11.45 1.34 -0.54
C TRP A 170 -12.35 0.32 -1.25
N ASP A 171 -11.79 -0.57 -2.06
CA ASP A 171 -12.56 -1.59 -2.79
C ASP A 171 -13.16 -2.70 -1.89
N ILE A 172 -12.70 -2.82 -0.64
CA ILE A 172 -13.11 -3.87 0.32
C ILE A 172 -13.78 -3.21 1.55
N GLU A 173 -14.97 -3.65 1.92
CA GLU A 173 -15.76 -3.02 2.98
C GLU A 173 -15.06 -3.06 4.36
N THR A 174 -14.41 -4.18 4.70
CA THR A 174 -13.66 -4.31 5.96
C THR A 174 -12.47 -3.36 6.02
N THR A 175 -11.80 -3.10 4.90
CA THR A 175 -10.70 -2.14 4.83
C THR A 175 -11.19 -0.68 4.87
N LYS A 176 -12.39 -0.39 4.32
CA LYS A 176 -13.03 0.93 4.49
C LYS A 176 -13.23 1.26 5.97
N ASP A 177 -13.78 0.32 6.75
CA ASP A 177 -13.99 0.50 8.18
C ASP A 177 -12.68 0.65 8.95
N THR A 178 -11.62 -0.02 8.49
CA THR A 178 -10.28 0.12 9.06
C THR A 178 -9.73 1.51 8.80
N ILE A 179 -9.85 2.03 7.58
CA ILE A 179 -9.42 3.39 7.22
C ILE A 179 -10.23 4.45 8.00
N ARG A 180 -11.56 4.29 8.08
CA ARG A 180 -12.40 5.21 8.89
C ARG A 180 -11.94 5.26 10.35
N SER A 181 -11.54 4.09 10.91
CA SER A 181 -11.02 4.00 12.27
C SER A 181 -9.64 4.68 12.39
N ALA A 182 -8.73 4.47 11.44
CA ALA A 182 -7.43 5.14 11.42
C ALA A 182 -7.59 6.67 11.33
N ILE A 183 -8.50 7.15 10.47
CA ILE A 183 -8.84 8.58 10.34
C ILE A 183 -9.39 9.12 11.66
N ALA A 184 -10.29 8.39 12.33
CA ALA A 184 -10.87 8.83 13.59
C ALA A 184 -9.80 8.96 14.70
N ILE A 185 -8.87 8.00 14.79
CA ILE A 185 -7.74 8.03 15.73
C ILE A 185 -6.85 9.26 15.44
N ALA A 186 -6.42 9.43 14.20
CA ALA A 186 -5.55 10.53 13.81
C ALA A 186 -6.23 11.90 14.02
N LYS A 187 -7.52 12.06 13.65
CA LYS A 187 -8.30 13.28 13.93
C LYS A 187 -8.44 13.53 15.44
N GLY A 188 -8.64 12.49 16.24
CA GLY A 188 -8.69 12.59 17.72
C GLY A 188 -7.40 13.15 18.32
N ALA A 189 -6.26 12.89 17.68
CA ALA A 189 -4.95 13.43 18.03
C ALA A 189 -4.60 14.75 17.31
N ASN A 190 -5.56 15.39 16.64
CA ASN A 190 -5.38 16.62 15.84
C ASN A 190 -4.34 16.48 14.71
N ARG A 191 -4.32 15.33 14.03
CA ARG A 191 -3.43 15.08 12.89
C ARG A 191 -4.12 15.40 11.58
N THR A 192 -3.32 15.81 10.59
CA THR A 192 -3.81 16.09 9.23
C THR A 192 -4.07 14.77 8.50
N ILE A 193 -5.18 14.71 7.74
CA ILE A 193 -5.48 13.58 6.88
C ILE A 193 -5.21 13.97 5.44
N SER A 194 -4.47 13.13 4.73
CA SER A 194 -4.25 13.21 3.28
C SER A 194 -4.75 11.92 2.64
N PHE A 195 -5.44 12.04 1.52
CA PHE A 195 -6.03 10.90 0.84
C PHE A 195 -5.68 10.95 -0.65
N THR A 196 -5.12 9.86 -1.20
CA THR A 196 -5.04 9.72 -2.65
C THR A 196 -6.27 8.99 -3.16
N LEU A 197 -6.91 9.50 -4.19
CA LEU A 197 -8.04 8.84 -4.85
C LEU A 197 -7.60 7.69 -5.78
N SER A 198 -6.26 7.50 -5.88
CA SER A 198 -5.61 6.44 -6.66
C SER A 198 -5.78 6.65 -8.18
N ASP A 199 -6.57 5.83 -8.87
CA ASP A 199 -6.78 5.96 -10.30
C ASP A 199 -8.23 6.33 -10.67
N SER A 200 -8.46 6.59 -11.96
CA SER A 200 -9.77 6.97 -12.49
C SER A 200 -10.84 5.87 -12.30
N PHE A 201 -10.43 4.59 -12.26
CA PHE A 201 -11.36 3.48 -12.05
C PHE A 201 -11.80 3.41 -10.58
N CYS A 202 -10.86 3.61 -9.65
CA CYS A 202 -11.17 3.72 -8.22
C CYS A 202 -12.11 4.90 -7.95
N VAL A 203 -11.82 6.07 -8.55
CA VAL A 203 -12.69 7.25 -8.46
C VAL A 203 -14.09 6.96 -8.99
N SER A 204 -14.20 6.31 -10.15
CA SER A 204 -15.49 6.02 -10.78
C SER A 204 -16.34 5.05 -9.97
N ARG A 205 -15.70 4.03 -9.34
CA ARG A 205 -16.41 3.04 -8.52
C ARG A 205 -16.97 3.61 -7.23
N HIS A 206 -16.27 4.57 -6.62
CA HIS A 206 -16.58 5.07 -5.27
C HIS A 206 -16.90 6.57 -5.22
N LYS A 207 -17.32 7.15 -6.35
CA LYS A 207 -17.50 8.59 -6.52
C LYS A 207 -18.31 9.26 -5.42
N ASP A 208 -19.44 8.68 -5.07
CA ASP A 208 -20.35 9.27 -4.07
C ASP A 208 -19.75 9.19 -2.67
N GLU A 209 -19.07 8.08 -2.37
CA GLU A 209 -18.37 7.90 -1.08
C GLU A 209 -17.20 8.88 -0.92
N TRP A 210 -16.49 9.20 -2.01
CA TRP A 210 -15.41 10.19 -1.98
C TRP A 210 -15.93 11.60 -1.65
N ILE A 211 -17.09 11.97 -2.18
CA ILE A 211 -17.71 13.27 -1.92
C ILE A 211 -18.08 13.41 -0.43
N ASP A 212 -18.54 12.31 0.18
CA ASP A 212 -18.91 12.29 1.61
C ASP A 212 -17.68 12.24 2.54
N LEU A 213 -16.54 11.71 2.06
CA LEU A 213 -15.32 11.56 2.86
C LEU A 213 -14.49 12.85 2.91
N ILE A 214 -14.46 13.63 1.82
CA ILE A 214 -13.63 14.84 1.64
C ILE A 214 -14.39 16.09 2.09
#